data_1ffaf710624a1665d130eff5c181e421
#
_entry.id   1ffaf710624a1665d130eff5c181e421
#
_cell.length_a   1.000
_cell.length_b   1.000
_cell.length_c   1.000
_cell.angle_alpha   90.00
_cell.angle_beta   90.00
_cell.angle_gamma   90.00
#
_symmetry.space_group_name_H-M   'P 1'
#
loop_
_entity.id
_entity.type
_entity.pdbx_description
1 polymer ?
#
loop_
_entity_poly.entity_id
_entity_poly.type
_entity_poly.pdbx_seq_one_letter_code
_entity_poly.pdbx_strand_id
1 'polypeptide(L)'
;MAMYSHARGILQTLDRLIARAPVAMGKEEGVLLTFLFHGLFADPNEVRSRPTDWQEITVEMFRRFLDHFQKHSYTFVSPDDMATGLDPSGKHVLVTFDDGYYSNTRALPLLEAHRVPAVLFVSTQHVMQGKAFWWDVVESRARSLGTPRKHVQHLIKRLKRLKTPEAEEQVQGLFGRDALMPVSDVDRPFTPLELREFANHPLISLGNHTTDHAILTNYPPDEVRAQIQNAQDDLRRMTGKLPAIIAYPNGDETPAIVDAARSAGILLGVGVRPGRNRLPIQPGSLDAMTLQRFTLTGDCAIEAQCRASRSLFSLYRVGRSVKRKIDSGFSPLQPV
;
A
#
# COMPACT_ATOMS: atom_id res chain seq x y z
N MET A 1 -10.47 22.66 -14.91
CA MET A 1 -9.30 22.36 -14.04
C MET A 1 -9.15 23.35 -12.89
N ALA A 2 -9.18 24.67 -13.08
CA ALA A 2 -8.99 25.67 -12.00
C ALA A 2 -10.02 25.59 -10.85
N MET A 3 -11.29 25.32 -11.13
CA MET A 3 -12.35 25.27 -10.12
C MET A 3 -12.20 24.07 -9.14
N TYR A 4 -11.64 22.95 -9.60
CA TYR A 4 -11.37 21.77 -8.76
C TYR A 4 -10.16 21.95 -7.85
N SER A 5 -9.13 22.68 -8.30
CA SER A 5 -7.97 23.00 -7.46
C SER A 5 -8.34 23.94 -6.30
N HIS A 6 -9.23 24.90 -6.55
CA HIS A 6 -9.76 25.83 -5.53
C HIS A 6 -10.62 25.10 -4.48
N ALA A 7 -11.55 24.25 -4.91
CA ALA A 7 -12.39 23.47 -3.98
C ALA A 7 -11.54 22.53 -3.10
N ARG A 8 -10.47 21.95 -3.66
CA ARG A 8 -9.53 21.10 -2.95
C ARG A 8 -8.72 21.90 -1.92
N GLY A 9 -8.28 23.11 -2.27
CA GLY A 9 -7.59 24.02 -1.35
C GLY A 9 -8.48 24.46 -0.18
N ILE A 10 -9.75 24.73 -0.44
CA ILE A 10 -10.75 25.08 0.59
C ILE A 10 -10.98 23.92 1.54
N LEU A 11 -11.18 22.70 1.04
CA LEU A 11 -11.35 21.50 1.85
C LEU A 11 -10.13 21.20 2.72
N GLN A 12 -8.92 21.36 2.17
CA GLN A 12 -7.68 21.21 2.94
C GLN A 12 -7.51 22.30 4.00
N THR A 13 -7.96 23.51 3.73
CA THR A 13 -7.94 24.63 4.70
C THR A 13 -8.95 24.41 5.81
N LEU A 14 -10.15 23.96 5.48
CA LEU A 14 -11.15 23.56 6.46
C LEU A 14 -10.69 22.36 7.32
N ASP A 15 -10.08 21.34 6.72
CA ASP A 15 -9.48 20.23 7.46
C ASP A 15 -8.33 20.71 8.38
N ARG A 16 -7.53 21.71 7.95
CA ARG A 16 -6.52 22.33 8.81
C ARG A 16 -7.13 23.07 10.01
N LEU A 17 -8.25 23.73 9.83
CA LEU A 17 -8.96 24.42 10.90
C LEU A 17 -9.63 23.43 11.85
N ILE A 18 -10.26 22.39 11.33
CA ILE A 18 -10.87 21.32 12.11
C ILE A 18 -9.79 20.53 12.89
N ALA A 19 -8.64 20.26 12.27
CA ALA A 19 -7.52 19.61 12.92
C ALA A 19 -6.78 20.50 13.95
N ARG A 20 -7.03 21.82 13.95
CA ARG A 20 -6.56 22.77 14.98
C ARG A 20 -7.57 22.97 16.10
N ALA A 21 -8.85 22.66 15.87
CA ALA A 21 -9.80 22.63 16.97
C ALA A 21 -9.31 21.61 18.01
N PRO A 22 -9.22 21.99 19.28
CA PRO A 22 -8.76 21.07 20.29
C PRO A 22 -9.58 19.80 20.21
N VAL A 23 -8.95 18.69 20.35
CA VAL A 23 -9.33 17.29 20.18
C VAL A 23 -10.63 16.89 20.93
N ALA A 24 -11.62 17.76 21.01
CA ALA A 24 -12.96 17.46 21.49
C ALA A 24 -13.71 16.42 20.64
N MET A 25 -13.12 15.95 19.52
CA MET A 25 -13.81 15.06 18.58
C MET A 25 -13.24 13.62 18.54
N GLY A 26 -12.83 13.11 19.67
CA GLY A 26 -12.51 11.69 19.86
C GLY A 26 -11.04 11.45 20.22
N LYS A 27 -10.83 10.48 21.10
CA LYS A 27 -9.52 10.10 21.60
C LYS A 27 -8.61 9.67 20.44
N GLU A 28 -7.45 10.27 20.31
CA GLU A 28 -6.35 9.75 19.46
C GLU A 28 -5.76 8.46 20.03
N GLU A 29 -6.02 8.19 21.29
CA GLU A 29 -5.59 7.03 22.06
C GLU A 29 -6.39 5.78 21.71
N GLY A 30 -5.82 4.62 21.98
CA GLY A 30 -6.44 3.33 21.75
C GLY A 30 -6.58 2.99 20.27
N VAL A 31 -5.60 3.41 19.44
CA VAL A 31 -5.66 3.21 18.00
C VAL A 31 -4.31 2.81 17.40
N LEU A 32 -4.39 1.99 16.36
CA LEU A 32 -3.33 1.74 15.41
C LEU A 32 -3.68 2.41 14.08
N LEU A 33 -2.83 3.30 13.61
CA LEU A 33 -2.87 3.86 12.25
C LEU A 33 -1.90 3.06 11.37
N THR A 34 -2.38 2.47 10.31
CA THR A 34 -1.54 1.73 9.37
C THR A 34 -1.44 2.50 8.06
N PHE A 35 -0.22 2.63 7.54
CA PHE A 35 0.07 3.39 6.34
C PHE A 35 0.64 2.51 5.25
N LEU A 36 0.08 2.67 4.05
CA LEU A 36 0.49 2.00 2.83
C LEU A 36 1.39 2.91 2.02
N PHE A 37 2.57 2.42 1.71
CA PHE A 37 3.49 2.96 0.71
C PHE A 37 3.79 1.87 -0.34
N HIS A 38 4.23 2.31 -1.52
CA HIS A 38 4.86 1.44 -2.53
C HIS A 38 6.32 1.88 -2.71
N GLY A 39 6.83 2.00 -3.91
CA GLY A 39 8.18 2.51 -4.14
C GLY A 39 8.36 3.97 -3.69
N LEU A 40 9.57 4.33 -3.28
CA LEU A 40 9.95 5.70 -2.96
C LEU A 40 10.74 6.31 -4.11
N PHE A 41 10.37 7.53 -4.51
CA PHE A 41 11.13 8.34 -5.45
C PHE A 41 12.23 9.11 -4.73
N ALA A 42 13.40 9.28 -5.36
CA ALA A 42 14.48 10.04 -4.79
C ALA A 42 14.06 11.51 -4.58
N ASP A 43 13.47 12.10 -5.60
CA ASP A 43 13.07 13.51 -5.60
C ASP A 43 11.92 13.79 -6.60
N PRO A 44 11.41 15.06 -6.65
CA PRO A 44 10.36 15.43 -7.61
C PRO A 44 10.77 15.37 -9.09
N ASN A 45 12.08 15.34 -9.44
CA ASN A 45 12.52 15.20 -10.83
C ASN A 45 12.32 13.75 -11.27
N GLU A 46 12.67 12.80 -10.42
CA GLU A 46 12.44 11.37 -10.70
C GLU A 46 10.94 11.08 -10.85
N VAL A 47 10.06 11.67 -10.01
CA VAL A 47 8.60 11.60 -10.17
C VAL A 47 8.17 12.10 -11.56
N ARG A 48 8.71 13.24 -12.01
CA ARG A 48 8.37 13.81 -13.34
C ARG A 48 8.86 12.96 -14.49
N SER A 49 10.05 12.38 -14.35
CA SER A 49 10.64 11.52 -15.39
C SER A 49 9.97 10.15 -15.48
N ARG A 50 9.40 9.69 -14.38
CA ARG A 50 8.73 8.38 -14.26
C ARG A 50 7.37 8.51 -13.57
N PRO A 51 6.47 9.26 -14.15
CA PRO A 51 5.19 9.46 -13.51
C PRO A 51 4.37 8.17 -13.51
N THR A 52 3.97 7.77 -12.32
CA THR A 52 2.99 6.72 -12.07
C THR A 52 1.68 7.38 -11.66
N ASP A 53 0.55 6.69 -11.74
CA ASP A 53 -0.75 7.28 -11.37
C ASP A 53 -1.03 7.20 -9.87
N TRP A 54 -0.08 6.69 -9.10
CA TRP A 54 -0.31 6.41 -7.70
C TRP A 54 0.65 7.16 -6.78
N GLN A 55 0.95 6.80 -5.69
CA GLN A 55 1.44 7.54 -4.55
C GLN A 55 2.44 8.68 -4.80
N GLU A 56 3.41 8.52 -5.71
CA GLU A 56 4.45 9.52 -6.03
C GLU A 56 5.14 10.10 -4.77
N ILE A 57 5.37 9.25 -3.76
CA ILE A 57 6.00 9.67 -2.50
C ILE A 57 7.52 9.75 -2.68
N THR A 58 8.10 10.90 -2.38
CA THR A 58 9.55 11.07 -2.35
C THR A 58 10.15 10.72 -0.98
N VAL A 59 11.46 10.47 -0.95
CA VAL A 59 12.22 10.25 0.28
C VAL A 59 12.00 11.39 1.28
N GLU A 60 11.98 12.65 0.82
CA GLU A 60 11.72 13.81 1.69
C GLU A 60 10.28 13.81 2.24
N MET A 61 9.30 13.42 1.45
CA MET A 61 7.92 13.30 1.94
C MET A 61 7.79 12.19 2.98
N PHE A 62 8.51 11.08 2.79
CA PHE A 62 8.54 9.99 3.76
C PHE A 62 9.22 10.43 5.07
N ARG A 63 10.33 11.17 5.01
CA ARG A 63 10.97 11.78 6.20
C ARG A 63 9.97 12.65 6.99
N ARG A 64 9.27 13.57 6.29
CA ARG A 64 8.26 14.45 6.91
C ARG A 64 7.08 13.69 7.52
N PHE A 65 6.72 12.56 6.94
CA PHE A 65 5.74 11.64 7.53
C PHE A 65 6.25 11.08 8.87
N LEU A 66 7.47 10.58 8.94
CA LEU A 66 8.06 10.06 10.17
C LEU A 66 8.14 11.15 11.25
N ASP A 67 8.68 12.33 10.91
CA ASP A 67 8.77 13.49 11.80
C ASP A 67 7.40 13.87 12.37
N HIS A 68 6.35 13.83 11.52
CA HIS A 68 5.01 14.21 11.94
C HIS A 68 4.49 13.31 13.05
N PHE A 69 4.59 11.99 12.92
CA PHE A 69 4.05 11.07 13.91
C PHE A 69 4.90 11.02 15.18
N GLN A 70 6.22 11.11 15.09
CA GLN A 70 7.10 11.24 16.26
C GLN A 70 6.79 12.51 17.07
N LYS A 71 6.67 13.66 16.39
CA LYS A 71 6.29 14.94 17.03
C LYS A 71 4.96 14.88 17.79
N HIS A 72 4.05 13.97 17.39
CA HIS A 72 2.75 13.83 18.02
C HIS A 72 2.66 12.63 18.97
N SER A 73 3.83 12.10 19.40
CA SER A 73 3.96 11.02 20.39
C SER A 73 3.24 9.73 19.97
N TYR A 74 3.33 9.37 18.68
CA TYR A 74 2.96 8.05 18.21
C TYR A 74 4.14 7.10 18.34
N THR A 75 3.88 5.88 18.79
CA THR A 75 4.84 4.78 18.82
C THR A 75 4.74 4.01 17.50
N PHE A 76 5.86 3.89 16.80
CA PHE A 76 5.94 3.02 15.62
C PHE A 76 6.12 1.58 16.07
N VAL A 77 5.37 0.66 15.46
CA VAL A 77 5.28 -0.73 15.87
C VAL A 77 5.54 -1.69 14.71
N SER A 78 6.06 -2.87 15.05
CA SER A 78 6.24 -4.01 14.15
C SER A 78 5.08 -5.01 14.28
N PRO A 79 4.96 -6.00 13.36
CA PRO A 79 4.05 -7.13 13.55
C PRO A 79 4.33 -7.94 14.83
N ASP A 80 5.59 -8.03 15.27
CA ASP A 80 5.97 -8.74 16.50
C ASP A 80 5.45 -7.98 17.74
N ASP A 81 5.53 -6.64 17.76
CA ASP A 81 4.91 -5.84 18.82
C ASP A 81 3.40 -6.05 18.86
N MET A 82 2.76 -6.15 17.68
CA MET A 82 1.32 -6.43 17.60
C MET A 82 0.98 -7.83 18.09
N ALA A 83 1.84 -8.82 17.85
CA ALA A 83 1.65 -10.18 18.32
C ALA A 83 1.78 -10.32 19.84
N THR A 84 2.66 -9.52 20.47
CA THR A 84 2.85 -9.47 21.92
C THR A 84 1.80 -8.64 22.64
N GLY A 85 1.10 -7.78 21.93
CA GLY A 85 0.04 -6.89 22.44
C GLY A 85 0.49 -5.44 22.57
N LEU A 86 -0.27 -4.55 21.94
CA LEU A 86 -0.05 -3.10 22.02
C LEU A 86 -0.72 -2.52 23.25
N ASP A 87 -0.15 -1.44 23.81
CA ASP A 87 -0.82 -0.67 24.87
C ASP A 87 -2.20 -0.20 24.38
N PRO A 88 -3.30 -0.66 24.99
CA PRO A 88 -4.65 -0.33 24.53
C PRO A 88 -5.01 1.15 24.72
N SER A 89 -4.24 1.92 25.50
CA SER A 89 -4.37 3.37 25.64
C SER A 89 -3.43 4.16 24.72
N GLY A 90 -2.50 3.47 24.06
CA GLY A 90 -1.44 4.08 23.23
C GLY A 90 -1.93 4.62 21.88
N LYS A 91 -1.02 5.35 21.23
CA LYS A 91 -1.14 5.82 19.84
C LYS A 91 -0.06 5.14 19.01
N HIS A 92 -0.46 4.28 18.09
CA HIS A 92 0.48 3.45 17.35
C HIS A 92 0.42 3.70 15.85
N VAL A 93 1.56 3.51 15.18
CA VAL A 93 1.70 3.59 13.71
C VAL A 93 2.40 2.33 13.21
N LEU A 94 1.82 1.68 12.21
CA LEU A 94 2.46 0.63 11.42
C LEU A 94 2.78 1.17 10.03
N VAL A 95 4.05 1.12 9.65
CA VAL A 95 4.56 1.50 8.33
C VAL A 95 4.63 0.26 7.45
N THR A 96 4.02 0.32 6.26
CA THR A 96 4.02 -0.82 5.33
C THR A 96 4.38 -0.37 3.92
N PHE A 97 5.18 -1.18 3.23
CA PHE A 97 5.51 -1.05 1.82
C PHE A 97 4.99 -2.29 1.08
N ASP A 98 4.24 -2.08 0.00
CA ASP A 98 3.70 -3.17 -0.80
C ASP A 98 4.60 -3.47 -2.02
N ASP A 99 4.36 -4.62 -2.64
CA ASP A 99 4.92 -5.13 -3.89
C ASP A 99 6.37 -5.65 -3.79
N GLY A 100 7.23 -5.07 -2.97
CA GLY A 100 8.64 -5.42 -2.91
C GLY A 100 9.48 -4.73 -3.99
N TYR A 101 9.25 -3.43 -4.20
CA TYR A 101 10.10 -2.60 -5.07
C TYR A 101 11.47 -2.38 -4.45
N TYR A 102 12.52 -2.47 -5.27
CA TYR A 102 13.88 -2.18 -4.83
C TYR A 102 14.06 -0.76 -4.28
N SER A 103 13.31 0.20 -4.81
CA SER A 103 13.32 1.59 -4.34
C SER A 103 12.89 1.76 -2.88
N ASN A 104 12.34 0.71 -2.23
CA ASN A 104 12.08 0.70 -0.78
C ASN A 104 13.37 0.74 0.05
N THR A 105 14.53 0.35 -0.52
CA THR A 105 15.85 0.51 0.13
C THR A 105 16.13 1.95 0.51
N ARG A 106 15.57 2.92 -0.21
CA ARG A 106 15.68 4.36 0.08
C ARG A 106 15.05 4.78 1.41
N ALA A 107 14.14 3.96 1.94
CA ALA A 107 13.57 4.21 3.27
C ALA A 107 14.54 3.87 4.40
N LEU A 108 15.47 2.92 4.20
CA LEU A 108 16.26 2.34 5.27
C LEU A 108 17.06 3.37 6.09
N PRO A 109 17.79 4.33 5.49
CA PRO A 109 18.53 5.35 6.27
C PRO A 109 17.61 6.20 7.16
N LEU A 110 16.37 6.46 6.71
CA LEU A 110 15.39 7.21 7.50
C LEU A 110 14.80 6.34 8.61
N LEU A 111 14.48 5.08 8.32
CA LEU A 111 14.01 4.13 9.34
C LEU A 111 15.04 3.94 10.46
N GLU A 112 16.32 3.86 10.12
CA GLU A 112 17.43 3.78 11.09
C GLU A 112 17.54 5.06 11.93
N ALA A 113 17.58 6.23 11.27
CA ALA A 113 17.72 7.51 11.95
C ALA A 113 16.58 7.78 12.94
N HIS A 114 15.37 7.35 12.57
CA HIS A 114 14.16 7.51 13.38
C HIS A 114 13.86 6.30 14.30
N ARG A 115 14.60 5.18 14.16
CA ARG A 115 14.35 3.89 14.85
C ARG A 115 12.94 3.37 14.63
N VAL A 116 12.47 3.40 13.38
CA VAL A 116 11.11 3.03 12.99
C VAL A 116 11.10 1.67 12.33
N PRO A 117 10.36 0.68 12.84
CA PRO A 117 10.15 -0.57 12.15
C PRO A 117 9.19 -0.41 10.97
N ALA A 118 9.38 -1.23 9.94
CA ALA A 118 8.51 -1.27 8.77
C ALA A 118 8.30 -2.69 8.25
N VAL A 119 7.18 -2.91 7.56
CA VAL A 119 6.85 -4.17 6.89
C VAL A 119 7.03 -3.99 5.39
N LEU A 120 7.73 -4.93 4.76
CA LEU A 120 7.80 -5.07 3.32
C LEU A 120 6.96 -6.27 2.87
N PHE A 121 5.85 -6.02 2.19
CA PHE A 121 5.03 -7.05 1.56
C PHE A 121 5.58 -7.38 0.18
N VAL A 122 5.85 -8.65 -0.08
CA VAL A 122 6.59 -9.09 -1.25
C VAL A 122 5.75 -10.01 -2.12
N SER A 123 5.65 -9.66 -3.41
CA SER A 123 5.15 -10.54 -4.47
C SER A 123 6.31 -11.39 -4.98
N THR A 124 6.37 -12.65 -4.54
CA THR A 124 7.60 -13.46 -4.59
C THR A 124 8.06 -13.80 -6.00
N GLN A 125 7.14 -14.03 -6.93
CA GLN A 125 7.49 -14.37 -8.31
C GLN A 125 8.10 -13.19 -9.05
N HIS A 126 7.70 -11.94 -8.74
CA HIS A 126 8.34 -10.76 -9.29
C HIS A 126 9.81 -10.68 -8.87
N VAL A 127 10.12 -10.96 -7.61
CA VAL A 127 11.49 -11.02 -7.08
C VAL A 127 12.30 -12.15 -7.75
N MET A 128 11.72 -13.35 -7.85
CA MET A 128 12.43 -14.50 -8.44
C MET A 128 12.68 -14.36 -9.93
N GLN A 129 11.78 -13.72 -10.66
CA GLN A 129 11.88 -13.55 -12.12
C GLN A 129 12.46 -12.20 -12.52
N GLY A 130 12.65 -11.26 -11.59
CA GLY A 130 13.14 -9.91 -11.87
C GLY A 130 12.22 -9.12 -12.81
N LYS A 131 10.89 -9.37 -12.76
CA LYS A 131 9.92 -8.74 -13.67
C LYS A 131 9.24 -7.53 -13.05
N ALA A 132 9.05 -6.48 -13.84
CA ALA A 132 8.25 -5.31 -13.48
C ALA A 132 6.77 -5.68 -13.35
N PHE A 133 6.02 -4.86 -12.62
CA PHE A 133 4.59 -5.04 -12.50
C PHE A 133 3.87 -4.58 -13.78
N TRP A 134 2.90 -5.33 -14.24
CA TRP A 134 2.20 -5.08 -15.50
C TRP A 134 1.51 -3.69 -15.54
N TRP A 135 1.05 -3.17 -14.42
CA TRP A 135 0.43 -1.84 -14.36
C TRP A 135 1.44 -0.71 -14.54
N ASP A 136 2.66 -0.83 -14.02
CA ASP A 136 3.74 0.14 -14.24
C ASP A 136 4.14 0.17 -15.72
N VAL A 137 4.18 -1.00 -16.36
CA VAL A 137 4.43 -1.12 -17.80
C VAL A 137 3.33 -0.41 -18.59
N VAL A 138 2.06 -0.69 -18.28
CA VAL A 138 0.92 -0.05 -18.96
C VAL A 138 0.99 1.47 -18.81
N GLU A 139 1.23 1.99 -17.60
CA GLU A 139 1.32 3.44 -17.36
C GLU A 139 2.50 4.08 -18.08
N SER A 140 3.68 3.49 -17.96
CA SER A 140 4.90 4.00 -18.59
C SER A 140 4.80 3.97 -20.13
N ARG A 141 4.40 2.83 -20.72
CA ARG A 141 4.30 2.67 -22.17
C ARG A 141 3.17 3.50 -22.78
N ALA A 142 2.01 3.50 -22.17
CA ALA A 142 0.89 4.29 -22.67
C ALA A 142 1.20 5.79 -22.66
N ARG A 143 1.94 6.27 -21.66
CA ARG A 143 2.38 7.65 -21.59
C ARG A 143 3.41 7.99 -22.69
N SER A 144 4.40 7.13 -22.91
CA SER A 144 5.39 7.33 -23.98
C SER A 144 4.73 7.39 -25.37
N LEU A 145 3.58 6.73 -25.53
CA LEU A 145 2.77 6.76 -26.75
C LEU A 145 1.75 7.92 -26.80
N GLY A 146 1.73 8.79 -25.78
CA GLY A 146 0.76 9.89 -25.71
C GLY A 146 -0.69 9.43 -25.50
N THR A 147 -0.91 8.22 -24.99
CA THR A 147 -2.24 7.66 -24.77
C THR A 147 -2.99 8.49 -23.71
N PRO A 148 -4.24 8.93 -23.99
CA PRO A 148 -5.01 9.69 -23.02
C PRO A 148 -5.22 8.92 -21.71
N ARG A 149 -5.01 9.60 -20.57
CA ARG A 149 -5.11 9.01 -19.22
C ARG A 149 -6.36 8.16 -19.00
N LYS A 150 -7.50 8.61 -19.52
CA LYS A 150 -8.78 7.86 -19.42
C LYS A 150 -8.69 6.46 -20.04
N HIS A 151 -8.01 6.33 -21.18
CA HIS A 151 -7.82 5.04 -21.84
C HIS A 151 -6.88 4.12 -21.04
N VAL A 152 -5.81 4.68 -20.49
CA VAL A 152 -4.87 3.95 -19.60
C VAL A 152 -5.62 3.39 -18.40
N GLN A 153 -6.38 4.23 -17.69
CA GLN A 153 -7.18 3.81 -16.54
C GLN A 153 -8.23 2.75 -16.90
N HIS A 154 -8.84 2.87 -18.08
CA HIS A 154 -9.80 1.85 -18.57
C HIS A 154 -9.11 0.52 -18.82
N LEU A 155 -7.93 0.53 -19.46
CA LEU A 155 -7.13 -0.68 -19.69
C LEU A 155 -6.73 -1.34 -18.38
N ILE A 156 -6.17 -0.58 -17.43
CA ILE A 156 -5.80 -1.09 -16.09
C ILE A 156 -7.03 -1.69 -15.38
N LYS A 157 -8.17 -1.01 -15.40
CA LYS A 157 -9.41 -1.51 -14.78
C LYS A 157 -9.89 -2.83 -15.42
N ARG A 158 -9.70 -2.98 -16.73
CA ARG A 158 -10.01 -4.23 -17.45
C ARG A 158 -9.06 -5.34 -17.05
N LEU A 159 -7.75 -5.08 -17.05
CA LEU A 159 -6.72 -6.06 -16.71
C LEU A 159 -6.84 -6.52 -15.25
N LYS A 160 -7.21 -5.65 -14.32
CA LYS A 160 -7.45 -6.01 -12.90
C LYS A 160 -8.57 -7.04 -12.68
N ARG A 161 -9.36 -7.39 -13.70
CA ARG A 161 -10.38 -8.44 -13.63
C ARG A 161 -9.89 -9.82 -14.05
N LEU A 162 -8.66 -9.89 -14.51
CA LEU A 162 -8.00 -11.11 -14.96
C LEU A 162 -7.14 -11.69 -13.85
N LYS A 163 -6.74 -12.93 -13.99
CA LYS A 163 -5.61 -13.48 -13.24
C LYS A 163 -4.33 -12.80 -13.70
N THR A 164 -3.34 -12.69 -12.81
CA THR A 164 -2.10 -11.97 -13.12
C THR A 164 -1.40 -12.51 -14.39
N PRO A 165 -1.24 -13.83 -14.59
CA PRO A 165 -0.62 -14.34 -15.82
C PRO A 165 -1.37 -13.92 -17.10
N GLU A 166 -2.68 -13.88 -17.07
CA GLU A 166 -3.50 -13.45 -18.22
C GLU A 166 -3.34 -11.95 -18.49
N ALA A 167 -3.25 -11.12 -17.44
CA ALA A 167 -3.00 -9.70 -17.56
C ALA A 167 -1.59 -9.43 -18.13
N GLU A 168 -0.59 -10.15 -17.66
CA GLU A 168 0.79 -10.08 -18.15
C GLU A 168 0.89 -10.48 -19.62
N GLU A 169 0.25 -11.57 -20.03
CA GLU A 169 0.20 -12.00 -21.42
C GLU A 169 -0.42 -10.93 -22.32
N GLN A 170 -1.54 -10.31 -21.89
CA GLN A 170 -2.14 -9.20 -22.65
C GLN A 170 -1.22 -7.99 -22.75
N VAL A 171 -0.49 -7.65 -21.68
CA VAL A 171 0.48 -6.55 -21.69
C VAL A 171 1.65 -6.85 -22.62
N GLN A 172 2.17 -8.08 -22.60
CA GLN A 172 3.21 -8.51 -23.55
C GLN A 172 2.71 -8.53 -25.00
N GLY A 173 1.47 -8.91 -25.23
CA GLY A 173 0.82 -8.82 -26.54
C GLY A 173 0.71 -7.39 -27.06
N LEU A 174 0.46 -6.41 -26.17
CA LEU A 174 0.31 -4.99 -26.53
C LEU A 174 1.66 -4.27 -26.71
N PHE A 175 2.68 -4.59 -25.89
CA PHE A 175 3.90 -3.79 -25.78
C PHE A 175 5.18 -4.57 -26.10
N GLY A 176 5.08 -5.84 -26.50
CA GLY A 176 6.20 -6.72 -26.86
C GLY A 176 6.55 -7.72 -25.75
N ARG A 177 7.24 -8.79 -26.13
CA ARG A 177 7.58 -9.91 -25.21
C ARG A 177 8.40 -9.47 -24.00
N ASP A 178 9.28 -8.47 -24.19
CA ASP A 178 10.15 -7.97 -23.13
C ASP A 178 9.49 -6.82 -22.32
N ALA A 179 8.18 -6.61 -22.47
CA ALA A 179 7.48 -5.50 -21.85
C ALA A 179 7.61 -5.50 -20.31
N LEU A 180 7.69 -6.67 -19.70
CA LEU A 180 7.81 -6.84 -18.25
C LEU A 180 9.26 -6.73 -17.74
N MET A 181 10.25 -6.46 -18.60
CA MET A 181 11.59 -6.17 -18.15
C MET A 181 11.64 -4.77 -17.51
N PRO A 182 12.12 -4.66 -16.27
CA PRO A 182 12.27 -3.36 -15.61
C PRO A 182 13.25 -2.46 -16.35
N VAL A 183 13.02 -1.15 -16.26
CA VAL A 183 13.89 -0.17 -16.93
C VAL A 183 14.66 0.72 -15.94
N SER A 184 14.42 0.57 -14.64
CA SER A 184 15.10 1.32 -13.59
C SER A 184 14.91 0.71 -12.20
N ASP A 185 15.60 1.29 -11.21
CA ASP A 185 15.44 0.94 -9.79
C ASP A 185 14.09 1.34 -9.19
N VAL A 186 13.29 2.17 -9.87
CA VAL A 186 11.96 2.57 -9.40
C VAL A 186 10.92 1.50 -9.69
N ASP A 187 11.02 0.83 -10.83
CA ASP A 187 10.06 -0.14 -11.33
C ASP A 187 10.51 -1.60 -11.23
N ARG A 188 11.74 -1.85 -10.77
CA ARG A 188 12.19 -3.22 -10.52
C ARG A 188 11.87 -3.71 -9.11
N PRO A 189 11.59 -5.01 -8.94
CA PRO A 189 11.58 -5.63 -7.63
C PRO A 189 13.00 -5.79 -7.09
N PHE A 190 13.12 -6.21 -5.83
CA PHE A 190 14.37 -6.77 -5.31
C PHE A 190 14.79 -8.00 -6.12
N THR A 191 16.09 -8.28 -6.19
CA THR A 191 16.58 -9.63 -6.47
C THR A 191 16.48 -10.49 -5.19
N PRO A 192 16.51 -11.84 -5.29
CA PRO A 192 16.48 -12.69 -4.10
C PRO A 192 17.60 -12.40 -3.09
N LEU A 193 18.80 -12.04 -3.57
CA LEU A 193 19.94 -11.68 -2.71
C LEU A 193 19.71 -10.35 -1.99
N GLU A 194 19.34 -9.31 -2.73
CA GLU A 194 19.02 -7.99 -2.16
C GLU A 194 17.88 -8.07 -1.15
N LEU A 195 16.83 -8.87 -1.44
CA LEU A 195 15.72 -9.09 -0.52
C LEU A 195 16.20 -9.74 0.78
N ARG A 196 17.07 -10.75 0.69
CA ARG A 196 17.66 -11.41 1.86
C ARG A 196 18.45 -10.42 2.71
N GLU A 197 19.29 -9.62 2.08
CA GLU A 197 20.10 -8.60 2.78
C GLU A 197 19.21 -7.56 3.45
N PHE A 198 18.23 -7.02 2.74
CA PHE A 198 17.28 -6.05 3.28
C PHE A 198 16.45 -6.62 4.43
N ALA A 199 15.97 -7.85 4.29
CA ALA A 199 15.18 -8.54 5.31
C ALA A 199 15.99 -8.87 6.58
N ASN A 200 17.31 -8.95 6.51
CA ASN A 200 18.16 -9.18 7.69
C ASN A 200 18.25 -7.96 8.61
N HIS A 201 17.88 -6.78 8.13
CA HIS A 201 17.87 -5.59 8.95
C HIS A 201 16.83 -5.70 10.09
N PRO A 202 17.20 -5.35 11.37
CA PRO A 202 16.31 -5.57 12.52
C PRO A 202 15.04 -4.75 12.52
N LEU A 203 14.99 -3.65 11.78
CA LEU A 203 13.79 -2.82 11.60
C LEU A 203 12.86 -3.30 10.49
N ILE A 204 13.24 -4.34 9.73
CA ILE A 204 12.47 -4.81 8.58
C ILE A 204 11.80 -6.15 8.89
N SER A 205 10.49 -6.14 8.89
CA SER A 205 9.66 -7.35 8.85
C SER A 205 9.22 -7.62 7.42
N LEU A 206 9.13 -8.90 7.05
CA LEU A 206 8.54 -9.28 5.78
C LEU A 206 7.05 -9.58 5.94
N GLY A 207 6.29 -9.37 4.88
CA GLY A 207 4.89 -9.72 4.74
C GLY A 207 4.62 -10.46 3.43
N ASN A 208 3.59 -11.28 3.41
CA ASN A 208 3.10 -11.98 2.24
C ASN A 208 2.31 -11.01 1.34
N HIS A 209 2.60 -10.99 0.03
CA HIS A 209 1.80 -10.25 -0.96
C HIS A 209 1.42 -11.15 -2.15
N THR A 210 1.17 -12.42 -1.86
CA THR A 210 0.93 -13.50 -2.82
C THR A 210 2.14 -13.80 -3.73
N THR A 211 2.02 -14.79 -4.57
CA THR A 211 3.12 -15.19 -5.47
C THR A 211 3.36 -14.14 -6.55
N ASP A 212 2.30 -13.73 -7.26
CA ASP A 212 2.36 -12.85 -8.43
C ASP A 212 1.45 -11.62 -8.32
N HIS A 213 1.29 -11.08 -7.11
CA HIS A 213 0.35 -9.99 -6.82
C HIS A 213 -1.08 -10.34 -7.26
N ALA A 214 -1.52 -11.57 -6.97
CA ALA A 214 -2.84 -12.07 -7.35
C ALA A 214 -3.95 -11.28 -6.68
N ILE A 215 -4.86 -10.66 -7.43
CA ILE A 215 -6.13 -10.17 -6.91
C ILE A 215 -6.97 -11.40 -6.59
N LEU A 216 -6.91 -11.85 -5.34
CA LEU A 216 -7.36 -13.18 -4.92
C LEU A 216 -8.84 -13.48 -5.21
N THR A 217 -9.67 -12.44 -5.34
CA THR A 217 -11.08 -12.58 -5.73
C THR A 217 -11.28 -13.01 -7.19
N ASN A 218 -10.23 -12.98 -8.02
CA ASN A 218 -10.26 -13.47 -9.40
C ASN A 218 -9.89 -14.96 -9.51
N TYR A 219 -9.56 -15.62 -8.40
CA TYR A 219 -9.01 -16.97 -8.37
C TYR A 219 -9.96 -17.94 -7.67
N PRO A 220 -10.06 -19.20 -8.12
CA PRO A 220 -10.79 -20.23 -7.40
C PRO A 220 -10.09 -20.58 -6.08
N PRO A 221 -10.81 -21.15 -5.09
CA PRO A 221 -10.29 -21.36 -3.73
C PRO A 221 -8.96 -22.13 -3.64
N ASP A 222 -8.75 -23.12 -4.51
CA ASP A 222 -7.49 -23.88 -4.51
C ASP A 222 -6.31 -23.05 -4.95
N GLU A 223 -6.50 -22.21 -5.97
CA GLU A 223 -5.46 -21.29 -6.45
C GLU A 223 -5.22 -20.16 -5.44
N VAL A 224 -6.26 -19.69 -4.71
CA VAL A 224 -6.10 -18.74 -3.60
C VAL A 224 -5.15 -19.31 -2.54
N ARG A 225 -5.38 -20.56 -2.12
CA ARG A 225 -4.48 -21.22 -1.17
C ARG A 225 -3.07 -21.36 -1.71
N ALA A 226 -2.94 -21.76 -2.97
CA ALA A 226 -1.63 -21.88 -3.63
C ALA A 226 -0.89 -20.54 -3.70
N GLN A 227 -1.57 -19.44 -4.07
CA GLN A 227 -0.99 -18.11 -4.13
C GLN A 227 -0.42 -17.64 -2.79
N ILE A 228 -1.11 -17.93 -1.70
CA ILE A 228 -0.67 -17.54 -0.35
C ILE A 228 0.43 -18.48 0.16
N GLN A 229 0.23 -19.81 0.06
CA GLN A 229 1.16 -20.79 0.59
C GLN A 229 2.50 -20.78 -0.16
N ASN A 230 2.46 -20.74 -1.49
CA ASN A 230 3.70 -20.69 -2.28
C ASN A 230 4.52 -19.41 -1.97
N ALA A 231 3.85 -18.27 -1.75
CA ALA A 231 4.54 -17.05 -1.34
C ALA A 231 5.20 -17.19 0.04
N GLN A 232 4.56 -17.88 1.01
CA GLN A 232 5.17 -18.22 2.31
C GLN A 232 6.42 -19.08 2.14
N ASP A 233 6.33 -20.12 1.31
CA ASP A 233 7.42 -21.06 1.07
C ASP A 233 8.58 -20.38 0.32
N ASP A 234 8.28 -19.50 -0.63
CA ASP A 234 9.28 -18.71 -1.37
C ASP A 234 10.01 -17.74 -0.44
N LEU A 235 9.30 -16.99 0.40
CA LEU A 235 9.89 -16.07 1.37
C LEU A 235 10.79 -16.82 2.35
N ARG A 236 10.32 -17.96 2.88
CA ARG A 236 11.14 -18.81 3.73
C ARG A 236 12.39 -19.32 3.02
N ARG A 237 12.29 -19.72 1.76
CA ARG A 237 13.40 -20.22 0.95
C ARG A 237 14.42 -19.12 0.66
N MET A 238 13.97 -17.93 0.27
CA MET A 238 14.84 -16.80 -0.10
C MET A 238 15.52 -16.17 1.12
N THR A 239 14.79 -16.03 2.25
CA THR A 239 15.23 -15.17 3.36
C THR A 239 15.38 -15.89 4.70
N GLY A 240 14.89 -17.12 4.81
CA GLY A 240 14.80 -17.87 6.08
C GLY A 240 13.64 -17.42 6.99
N LYS A 241 12.88 -16.37 6.61
CA LYS A 241 11.78 -15.82 7.42
C LYS A 241 10.43 -16.33 6.94
N LEU A 242 9.51 -16.53 7.89
CA LEU A 242 8.12 -16.91 7.62
C LEU A 242 7.21 -15.76 8.13
N PRO A 243 6.63 -14.95 7.23
CA PRO A 243 5.81 -13.84 7.65
C PRO A 243 4.51 -14.25 8.34
N ALA A 244 4.14 -13.53 9.40
CA ALA A 244 2.86 -13.69 10.08
C ALA A 244 1.80 -12.65 9.64
N ILE A 245 2.11 -11.84 8.61
CA ILE A 245 1.25 -10.77 8.12
C ILE A 245 1.13 -10.83 6.58
N ILE A 246 -0.07 -10.53 6.07
CA ILE A 246 -0.38 -10.44 4.64
C ILE A 246 -0.96 -9.07 4.27
N ALA A 247 -0.56 -8.52 3.12
CA ALA A 247 -1.35 -7.50 2.45
C ALA A 247 -2.12 -8.16 1.30
N TYR A 248 -3.44 -7.96 1.27
CA TYR A 248 -4.27 -8.48 0.18
C TYR A 248 -4.10 -7.60 -1.05
N PRO A 249 -3.63 -8.15 -2.21
CA PRO A 249 -3.48 -7.36 -3.42
C PRO A 249 -4.78 -6.64 -3.81
N ASN A 250 -4.66 -5.37 -4.20
CA ASN A 250 -5.80 -4.47 -4.44
C ASN A 250 -6.69 -4.19 -3.20
N GLY A 251 -6.43 -4.84 -2.07
CA GLY A 251 -7.21 -4.79 -0.83
C GLY A 251 -8.51 -5.59 -0.89
N ASP A 252 -8.61 -6.53 -1.83
CA ASP A 252 -9.80 -7.35 -2.01
C ASP A 252 -9.68 -8.63 -1.18
N GLU A 253 -10.46 -8.71 -0.11
CA GLU A 253 -10.55 -9.86 0.79
C GLU A 253 -12.00 -10.36 0.93
N THR A 254 -12.15 -11.65 1.17
CA THR A 254 -13.40 -12.32 1.56
C THR A 254 -13.14 -13.22 2.77
N PRO A 255 -14.16 -13.67 3.50
CA PRO A 255 -13.96 -14.61 4.61
C PRO A 255 -13.16 -15.86 4.20
N ALA A 256 -13.40 -16.42 3.02
CA ALA A 256 -12.68 -17.58 2.50
C ALA A 256 -11.19 -17.29 2.24
N ILE A 257 -10.85 -16.08 1.74
CA ILE A 257 -9.47 -15.63 1.55
C ILE A 257 -8.78 -15.45 2.89
N VAL A 258 -9.46 -14.85 3.88
CA VAL A 258 -8.95 -14.69 5.24
C VAL A 258 -8.67 -16.06 5.89
N ASP A 259 -9.56 -17.02 5.72
CA ASP A 259 -9.38 -18.38 6.26
C ASP A 259 -8.22 -19.13 5.57
N ALA A 260 -8.02 -18.91 4.26
CA ALA A 260 -6.85 -19.43 3.54
C ALA A 260 -5.54 -18.82 4.09
N ALA A 261 -5.50 -17.51 4.38
CA ALA A 261 -4.36 -16.87 4.99
C ALA A 261 -4.06 -17.40 6.41
N ARG A 262 -5.09 -17.58 7.24
CA ARG A 262 -4.95 -18.22 8.57
C ARG A 262 -4.40 -19.62 8.48
N SER A 263 -4.88 -20.40 7.51
CA SER A 263 -4.41 -21.78 7.29
C SER A 263 -2.93 -21.84 6.88
N ALA A 264 -2.39 -20.77 6.32
CA ALA A 264 -0.97 -20.60 6.01
C ALA A 264 -0.13 -20.04 7.20
N GLY A 265 -0.71 -19.96 8.41
CA GLY A 265 -0.04 -19.48 9.62
C GLY A 265 0.01 -17.95 9.74
N ILE A 266 -0.75 -17.21 8.94
CA ILE A 266 -0.80 -15.74 8.98
C ILE A 266 -1.81 -15.31 10.04
N LEU A 267 -1.42 -14.36 10.89
CA LEU A 267 -2.19 -13.90 12.03
C LEU A 267 -2.68 -12.44 11.89
N LEU A 268 -2.09 -11.69 10.96
CA LEU A 268 -2.40 -10.29 10.67
C LEU A 268 -2.67 -10.12 9.19
N GLY A 269 -3.62 -9.27 8.83
CA GLY A 269 -3.91 -8.96 7.43
C GLY A 269 -4.26 -7.49 7.26
N VAL A 270 -3.84 -6.91 6.15
CA VAL A 270 -4.08 -5.49 5.86
C VAL A 270 -4.73 -5.31 4.49
N GLY A 271 -5.76 -4.46 4.45
CA GLY A 271 -6.44 -4.04 3.21
C GLY A 271 -5.99 -2.65 2.75
N VAL A 272 -6.80 -2.01 1.90
CA VAL A 272 -6.56 -0.64 1.39
C VAL A 272 -7.67 0.35 1.78
N ARG A 273 -8.66 -0.08 2.55
CA ARG A 273 -9.73 0.80 3.03
C ARG A 273 -9.17 1.76 4.07
N PRO A 274 -9.31 3.09 3.90
CA PRO A 274 -8.77 4.05 4.85
C PRO A 274 -9.57 4.03 6.15
N GLY A 275 -8.88 3.81 7.26
CA GLY A 275 -9.51 3.78 8.58
C GLY A 275 -8.51 3.68 9.71
N ARG A 276 -9.05 3.80 10.93
CA ARG A 276 -8.31 3.67 12.18
C ARG A 276 -8.66 2.31 12.79
N ASN A 277 -7.66 1.55 13.17
CA ASN A 277 -7.85 0.25 13.82
C ASN A 277 -7.92 0.45 15.32
N ARG A 278 -9.01 0.03 15.96
CA ARG A 278 -9.19 0.17 17.39
C ARG A 278 -8.44 -0.92 18.14
N LEU A 279 -7.87 -0.57 19.28
CA LEU A 279 -7.24 -1.51 20.19
C LEU A 279 -8.25 -2.01 21.24
N PRO A 280 -8.07 -3.21 21.79
CA PRO A 280 -6.99 -4.16 21.48
C PRO A 280 -7.22 -4.88 20.13
N ILE A 281 -6.12 -5.24 19.42
CA ILE A 281 -6.13 -6.08 18.24
C ILE A 281 -5.65 -7.48 18.67
N GLN A 282 -6.50 -8.46 18.49
CA GLN A 282 -6.18 -9.85 18.84
C GLN A 282 -5.71 -10.59 17.58
N PRO A 283 -4.43 -11.03 17.50
CA PRO A 283 -3.91 -11.79 16.36
C PRO A 283 -4.80 -12.96 15.99
N GLY A 284 -5.02 -13.18 14.69
CA GLY A 284 -5.90 -14.22 14.17
C GLY A 284 -7.41 -13.88 14.22
N SER A 285 -7.84 -12.85 14.91
CA SER A 285 -9.23 -12.38 14.84
C SER A 285 -9.56 -11.81 13.44
N LEU A 286 -10.84 -11.66 13.11
CA LEU A 286 -11.24 -11.06 11.85
C LEU A 286 -10.74 -9.61 11.73
N ASP A 287 -10.84 -8.83 12.80
CA ASP A 287 -10.36 -7.43 12.82
C ASP A 287 -8.85 -7.34 12.61
N ALA A 288 -8.07 -8.27 13.19
CA ALA A 288 -6.62 -8.35 12.98
C ALA A 288 -6.25 -8.78 11.54
N MET A 289 -7.11 -9.56 10.90
CA MET A 289 -6.91 -10.05 9.53
C MET A 289 -7.42 -9.08 8.45
N THR A 290 -8.07 -7.97 8.82
CA THR A 290 -8.66 -7.00 7.89
C THR A 290 -8.37 -5.55 8.29
N LEU A 291 -7.16 -5.29 8.78
CA LEU A 291 -6.73 -3.96 9.21
C LEU A 291 -6.84 -2.94 8.08
N GLN A 292 -7.35 -1.78 8.42
CA GLN A 292 -7.52 -0.66 7.49
C GLN A 292 -6.21 0.13 7.36
N ARG A 293 -5.89 0.59 6.15
CA ARG A 293 -4.69 1.38 5.87
C ARG A 293 -5.01 2.71 5.19
N PHE A 294 -4.27 3.74 5.57
CA PHE A 294 -4.25 5.02 4.88
C PHE A 294 -3.22 5.00 3.75
N THR A 295 -3.64 5.41 2.56
CA THR A 295 -2.75 5.64 1.43
C THR A 295 -2.45 7.13 1.32
N LEU A 296 -1.17 7.50 1.41
CA LEU A 296 -0.71 8.87 1.20
C LEU A 296 -0.32 9.07 -0.27
N THR A 297 -0.36 10.31 -0.75
CA THR A 297 -0.05 10.64 -2.14
C THR A 297 0.79 11.90 -2.25
N GLY A 298 1.69 11.96 -3.23
CA GLY A 298 2.61 13.08 -3.45
C GLY A 298 1.96 14.36 -3.98
N ASP A 299 0.74 14.27 -4.49
CA ASP A 299 -0.02 15.41 -5.02
C ASP A 299 -0.58 16.35 -3.93
N CYS A 300 -0.42 16.00 -2.66
CA CYS A 300 -0.92 16.76 -1.51
C CYS A 300 0.15 16.90 -0.44
N ALA A 301 0.06 17.98 0.35
CA ALA A 301 0.95 18.17 1.49
C ALA A 301 0.86 16.98 2.47
N ILE A 302 1.99 16.35 2.73
CA ILE A 302 2.06 15.12 3.53
C ILE A 302 1.51 15.33 4.95
N GLU A 303 1.82 16.47 5.59
CA GLU A 303 1.33 16.76 6.93
C GLU A 303 -0.19 16.96 7.00
N ALA A 304 -0.79 17.45 5.90
CA ALA A 304 -2.25 17.58 5.84
C ALA A 304 -2.92 16.20 5.80
N GLN A 305 -2.33 15.26 5.06
CA GLN A 305 -2.79 13.87 5.00
C GLN A 305 -2.58 13.16 6.35
N CYS A 306 -1.42 13.35 6.99
CA CYS A 306 -1.14 12.81 8.32
C CYS A 306 -2.13 13.35 9.38
N ARG A 307 -2.44 14.66 9.37
CA ARG A 307 -3.48 15.22 10.24
C ARG A 307 -4.86 14.61 9.98
N ALA A 308 -5.22 14.44 8.70
CA ALA A 308 -6.50 13.84 8.32
C ALA A 308 -6.63 12.38 8.79
N SER A 309 -5.54 11.60 8.79
CA SER A 309 -5.54 10.22 9.29
C SER A 309 -5.72 10.12 10.81
N ARG A 310 -5.24 11.13 11.56
CA ARG A 310 -5.40 11.23 13.02
C ARG A 310 -6.82 11.66 13.42
N SER A 311 -7.54 12.37 12.57
CA SER A 311 -8.87 12.89 12.85
C SER A 311 -9.95 11.82 12.70
N LEU A 312 -10.94 11.81 13.60
CA LEU A 312 -12.16 10.99 13.43
C LEU A 312 -13.00 11.48 12.26
N PHE A 313 -12.99 12.78 12.01
CA PHE A 313 -13.73 13.42 10.93
C PHE A 313 -12.77 14.24 10.05
N SER A 314 -12.83 14.02 8.74
CA SER A 314 -12.08 14.79 7.76
C SER A 314 -12.94 15.03 6.51
N LEU A 315 -13.21 16.28 6.20
CA LEU A 315 -13.90 16.69 4.98
C LEU A 315 -13.07 16.30 3.74
N TYR A 316 -11.74 16.33 3.85
CA TYR A 316 -10.85 15.89 2.79
C TYR A 316 -11.03 14.39 2.48
N ARG A 317 -11.18 13.54 3.51
CA ARG A 317 -11.46 12.11 3.33
C ARG A 317 -12.81 11.89 2.66
N VAL A 318 -13.85 12.63 3.10
CA VAL A 318 -15.18 12.57 2.49
C VAL A 318 -15.12 13.00 1.04
N GLY A 319 -14.46 14.11 0.73
CA GLY A 319 -14.30 14.62 -0.64
C GLY A 319 -13.54 13.65 -1.55
N ARG A 320 -12.47 13.00 -1.06
CA ARG A 320 -11.75 11.95 -1.82
C ARG A 320 -12.61 10.72 -2.08
N SER A 321 -13.40 10.31 -1.08
CA SER A 321 -14.31 9.16 -1.24
C SER A 321 -15.39 9.44 -2.28
N VAL A 322 -15.96 10.64 -2.28
CA VAL A 322 -16.94 11.08 -3.28
C VAL A 322 -16.30 11.14 -4.67
N LYS A 323 -15.11 11.72 -4.79
CA LYS A 323 -14.38 11.77 -6.08
C LYS A 323 -14.07 10.37 -6.61
N ARG A 324 -13.62 9.45 -5.77
CA ARG A 324 -13.36 8.06 -6.16
C ARG A 324 -14.61 7.35 -6.68
N LYS A 325 -15.78 7.61 -6.06
CA LYS A 325 -17.07 7.08 -6.52
C LYS A 325 -17.49 7.68 -7.86
N ILE A 326 -17.26 8.98 -8.08
CA ILE A 326 -17.57 9.66 -9.35
C ILE A 326 -16.63 9.15 -10.46
N ASP A 327 -15.32 9.08 -10.18
CA ASP A 327 -14.32 8.62 -11.15
C ASP A 327 -14.48 7.11 -11.47
N SER A 328 -15.07 6.31 -10.56
CA SER A 328 -15.37 4.90 -10.77
C SER A 328 -16.68 4.62 -11.52
N GLY A 329 -17.41 5.65 -11.93
CA GLY A 329 -18.59 5.51 -12.82
C GLY A 329 -19.83 4.92 -12.14
N PHE A 330 -20.03 5.23 -10.86
CA PHE A 330 -21.30 4.92 -10.20
C PHE A 330 -22.39 5.84 -10.77
N SER A 331 -23.15 5.36 -11.78
CA SER A 331 -24.42 6.00 -12.16
C SER A 331 -25.38 5.91 -10.97
N PRO A 332 -26.04 7.00 -10.58
CA PRO A 332 -27.14 6.88 -9.63
C PRO A 332 -28.24 6.00 -10.25
N LEU A 333 -28.72 5.05 -9.46
CA LEU A 333 -29.89 4.24 -9.80
C LEU A 333 -31.01 5.19 -10.26
N GLN A 334 -31.52 4.99 -11.47
CA GLN A 334 -32.77 5.61 -11.90
C GLN A 334 -33.87 5.03 -11.01
N PRO A 335 -34.78 5.86 -10.48
CA PRO A 335 -35.98 5.35 -9.82
C PRO A 335 -36.87 4.65 -10.85
N VAL A 336 -37.35 3.49 -10.47
CA VAL A 336 -38.43 2.73 -11.17
C VAL A 336 -39.73 3.49 -11.02
#